data_58d3bcc0168a4cc6a7a33c8e64ab4e5e
#
_entry.id   58d3bcc0168a4cc6a7a33c8e64ab4e5e
#
_cell.length_a   1.000
_cell.length_b   1.000
_cell.length_c   1.000
_cell.angle_alpha   90.00
_cell.angle_beta   90.00
_cell.angle_gamma   90.00
#
_symmetry.space_group_name_H-M   'P 1'
#
loop_
_entity.id
_entity.type
_entity.pdbx_description
1 polymer ?
#
loop_
_entity_poly.entity_id
_entity_poly.type
_entity_poly.pdbx_seq_one_letter_code
_entity_poly.pdbx_strand_id
1 'polypeptide(L)'
;MSTRELFELKGKVALITGGSRGLGLQIAEGLGDMGCKVAITARKELELAEAMQHLEGRGIEVHTVVNDLSRLESIPAMVEDVVKRFGTIDILVNNAGATWGAKAEEYPDDAWRKVMTLNIDAMFHLSREVGRRCFIPNKGGKIVNIASIAGLRGGPSDMHTIAYNTSKGAAVNFTRALASEWGPYGINVNAVCPGFFPTKMANGILERIGERVVKATPLRRLGGDEDLKGVVVFLASNAARHITGQCIAVDGGQSSS
;
A
#
# COMPACT_ATOMS: atom_id res chain seq x y z
N MET A 1 28.90 6.13 -1.76
CA MET A 1 27.46 6.43 -2.03
C MET A 1 27.07 7.56 -1.08
N SER A 2 26.63 8.70 -1.63
CA SER A 2 26.13 9.83 -0.84
C SER A 2 24.74 9.52 -0.28
N THR A 3 24.28 10.27 0.73
CA THR A 3 22.92 10.10 1.25
C THR A 3 21.87 10.34 0.17
N ARG A 4 22.09 11.28 -0.76
CA ARG A 4 21.17 11.51 -1.89
C ARG A 4 21.05 10.28 -2.78
N GLU A 5 22.18 9.65 -3.14
CA GLU A 5 22.19 8.41 -3.95
C GLU A 5 21.47 7.24 -3.27
N LEU A 6 21.41 7.20 -1.92
CA LEU A 6 20.67 6.18 -1.20
C LEU A 6 19.16 6.24 -1.45
N PHE A 7 18.62 7.41 -1.73
CA PHE A 7 17.19 7.62 -2.01
C PHE A 7 16.85 7.56 -3.50
N GLU A 8 17.84 7.50 -4.40
CA GLU A 8 17.61 7.48 -5.84
C GLU A 8 16.93 6.18 -6.27
N LEU A 9 15.85 6.31 -7.05
CA LEU A 9 15.08 5.18 -7.58
C LEU A 9 15.09 5.14 -9.12
N LYS A 10 16.00 5.90 -9.75
CA LYS A 10 16.08 6.02 -11.21
C LYS A 10 16.19 4.65 -11.88
N GLY A 11 15.26 4.41 -12.81
CA GLY A 11 15.21 3.18 -13.60
C GLY A 11 14.59 1.98 -12.87
N LYS A 12 14.21 2.11 -11.59
CA LYS A 12 13.46 1.10 -10.86
C LYS A 12 12.02 1.05 -11.33
N VAL A 13 11.41 -0.11 -11.27
CA VAL A 13 10.01 -0.36 -11.63
C VAL A 13 9.20 -0.60 -10.37
N ALA A 14 8.18 0.23 -10.14
CA ALA A 14 7.26 0.11 -9.01
C ALA A 14 5.86 -0.33 -9.50
N LEU A 15 5.32 -1.41 -8.92
CA LEU A 15 3.93 -1.81 -9.08
C LEU A 15 3.13 -1.38 -7.85
N ILE A 16 2.12 -0.52 -8.05
CA ILE A 16 1.25 0.01 -6.99
C ILE A 16 -0.19 -0.44 -7.21
N THR A 17 -0.76 -1.17 -6.27
CA THR A 17 -2.16 -1.58 -6.34
C THR A 17 -3.09 -0.52 -5.79
N GLY A 18 -4.26 -0.33 -6.41
CA GLY A 18 -5.16 0.76 -6.06
C GLY A 18 -4.55 2.14 -6.31
N GLY A 19 -3.72 2.26 -7.36
CA GLY A 19 -2.94 3.46 -7.69
C GLY A 19 -3.71 4.56 -8.42
N SER A 20 -5.01 4.36 -8.72
CA SER A 20 -5.78 5.34 -9.50
C SER A 20 -6.21 6.58 -8.71
N ARG A 21 -6.11 6.58 -7.40
CA ARG A 21 -6.53 7.70 -6.54
C ARG A 21 -6.02 7.57 -5.09
N GLY A 22 -6.23 8.64 -4.28
CA GLY A 22 -5.94 8.65 -2.85
C GLY A 22 -4.52 8.23 -2.53
N LEU A 23 -4.32 7.44 -1.48
CA LEU A 23 -2.98 7.06 -1.01
C LEU A 23 -2.13 6.37 -2.09
N GLY A 24 -2.75 5.51 -2.92
CA GLY A 24 -2.04 4.81 -3.98
C GLY A 24 -1.50 5.76 -5.06
N LEU A 25 -2.26 6.79 -5.44
CA LEU A 25 -1.82 7.80 -6.39
C LEU A 25 -0.69 8.67 -5.80
N GLN A 26 -0.84 9.12 -4.55
CA GLN A 26 0.22 9.88 -3.84
C GLN A 26 1.53 9.08 -3.75
N ILE A 27 1.44 7.79 -3.49
CA ILE A 27 2.60 6.89 -3.47
C ILE A 27 3.22 6.77 -4.86
N ALA A 28 2.40 6.64 -5.90
CA ALA A 28 2.85 6.58 -7.28
C ALA A 28 3.59 7.87 -7.69
N GLU A 29 3.06 9.04 -7.32
CA GLU A 29 3.75 10.33 -7.48
C GLU A 29 5.12 10.33 -6.79
N GLY A 30 5.16 10.00 -5.49
CA GLY A 30 6.39 10.04 -4.71
C GLY A 30 7.49 9.13 -5.28
N LEU A 31 7.15 7.91 -5.72
CA LEU A 31 8.09 6.99 -6.34
C LEU A 31 8.52 7.48 -7.73
N GLY A 32 7.58 8.00 -8.53
CA GLY A 32 7.86 8.57 -9.84
C GLY A 32 8.76 9.80 -9.79
N ASP A 33 8.52 10.72 -8.85
CA ASP A 33 9.35 11.92 -8.62
C ASP A 33 10.82 11.55 -8.31
N MET A 34 11.06 10.34 -7.76
CA MET A 34 12.41 9.80 -7.49
C MET A 34 12.97 8.97 -8.66
N GLY A 35 12.29 8.99 -9.82
CA GLY A 35 12.76 8.38 -11.06
C GLY A 35 12.32 6.94 -11.30
N CYS A 36 11.36 6.40 -10.53
CA CYS A 36 10.73 5.13 -10.83
C CYS A 36 9.89 5.22 -12.11
N LYS A 37 9.91 4.13 -12.88
CA LYS A 37 8.81 3.78 -13.78
C LYS A 37 7.68 3.20 -12.95
N VAL A 38 6.46 3.59 -13.21
CA VAL A 38 5.32 3.30 -12.35
C VAL A 38 4.28 2.47 -13.09
N ALA A 39 3.95 1.29 -12.57
CA ALA A 39 2.76 0.55 -12.96
C ALA A 39 1.68 0.74 -11.89
N ILE A 40 0.48 1.16 -12.29
CA ILE A 40 -0.67 1.29 -11.39
C ILE A 40 -1.79 0.37 -11.83
N THR A 41 -2.47 -0.25 -10.86
CA THR A 41 -3.64 -1.08 -11.15
C THR A 41 -4.84 -0.65 -10.33
N ALA A 42 -6.01 -0.71 -10.94
CA ALA A 42 -7.31 -0.48 -10.32
C ALA A 42 -8.42 -1.12 -11.18
N ARG A 43 -9.66 -1.12 -10.65
CA ARG A 43 -10.81 -1.75 -11.34
C ARG A 43 -11.45 -0.88 -12.41
N LYS A 44 -11.31 0.44 -12.31
CA LYS A 44 -12.00 1.39 -13.16
C LYS A 44 -11.05 2.01 -14.15
N GLU A 45 -11.30 1.74 -15.42
CA GLU A 45 -10.49 2.22 -16.54
C GLU A 45 -10.40 3.75 -16.59
N LEU A 46 -11.53 4.45 -16.42
CA LEU A 46 -11.55 5.91 -16.43
C LEU A 46 -10.70 6.52 -15.31
N GLU A 47 -10.81 6.00 -14.07
CA GLU A 47 -9.99 6.48 -12.95
C GLU A 47 -8.48 6.19 -13.18
N LEU A 48 -8.13 5.10 -13.89
CA LEU A 48 -6.75 4.81 -14.29
C LEU A 48 -6.25 5.76 -15.38
N ALA A 49 -7.08 6.08 -16.37
CA ALA A 49 -6.72 7.01 -17.43
C ALA A 49 -6.46 8.43 -16.88
N GLU A 50 -7.30 8.91 -15.96
CA GLU A 50 -7.09 10.18 -15.25
C GLU A 50 -5.78 10.19 -14.45
N ALA A 51 -5.52 9.11 -13.71
CA ALA A 51 -4.28 8.96 -12.94
C ALA A 51 -3.04 8.89 -13.84
N MET A 52 -3.12 8.19 -14.97
CA MET A 52 -2.06 8.12 -15.97
C MET A 52 -1.73 9.52 -16.51
N GLN A 53 -2.74 10.25 -16.98
CA GLN A 53 -2.57 11.61 -17.48
C GLN A 53 -1.93 12.54 -16.43
N HIS A 54 -2.37 12.43 -15.18
CA HIS A 54 -1.80 13.19 -14.07
C HIS A 54 -0.32 12.89 -13.85
N LEU A 55 0.05 11.61 -13.80
CA LEU A 55 1.43 11.17 -13.57
C LEU A 55 2.34 11.48 -14.77
N GLU A 56 1.87 11.30 -16.00
CA GLU A 56 2.59 11.67 -17.22
C GLU A 56 2.82 13.18 -17.31
N GLY A 57 1.86 13.99 -16.87
CA GLY A 57 1.99 15.44 -16.74
C GLY A 57 3.10 15.88 -15.77
N ARG A 58 3.54 14.99 -14.87
CA ARG A 58 4.70 15.16 -13.98
C ARG A 58 6.00 14.61 -14.57
N GLY A 59 5.97 14.09 -15.80
CA GLY A 59 7.13 13.47 -16.46
C GLY A 59 7.44 12.03 -15.99
N ILE A 60 6.47 11.36 -15.36
CA ILE A 60 6.62 9.99 -14.86
C ILE A 60 6.25 8.99 -15.96
N GLU A 61 7.09 7.99 -16.23
CA GLU A 61 6.75 6.89 -17.14
C GLU A 61 5.76 5.95 -16.47
N VAL A 62 4.52 5.87 -16.99
CA VAL A 62 3.41 5.15 -16.39
C VAL A 62 2.92 3.99 -17.27
N HIS A 63 2.49 2.92 -16.64
CA HIS A 63 1.70 1.85 -17.23
C HIS A 63 0.47 1.56 -16.36
N THR A 64 -0.68 1.38 -16.99
CA THR A 64 -1.93 1.12 -16.28
C THR A 64 -2.46 -0.26 -16.61
N VAL A 65 -2.91 -1.01 -15.60
CA VAL A 65 -3.52 -2.32 -15.78
C VAL A 65 -4.88 -2.36 -15.10
N VAL A 66 -5.95 -2.53 -15.87
CA VAL A 66 -7.29 -2.76 -15.32
C VAL A 66 -7.35 -4.15 -14.70
N ASN A 67 -7.55 -4.22 -13.39
CA ASN A 67 -7.62 -5.49 -12.68
C ASN A 67 -8.50 -5.40 -11.43
N ASP A 68 -9.27 -6.45 -11.16
CA ASP A 68 -9.97 -6.64 -9.89
C ASP A 68 -9.22 -7.67 -9.04
N LEU A 69 -8.47 -7.20 -8.07
CA LEU A 69 -7.67 -8.04 -7.17
C LEU A 69 -8.51 -8.98 -6.28
N SER A 70 -9.83 -8.81 -6.21
CA SER A 70 -10.70 -9.81 -5.58
C SER A 70 -10.81 -11.10 -6.40
N ARG A 71 -10.44 -11.05 -7.68
CA ARG A 71 -10.30 -12.20 -8.58
C ARG A 71 -8.84 -12.66 -8.56
N LEU A 72 -8.48 -13.46 -7.56
CA LEU A 72 -7.10 -13.88 -7.31
C LEU A 72 -6.44 -14.56 -8.52
N GLU A 73 -7.23 -15.24 -9.33
CA GLU A 73 -6.79 -15.91 -10.58
C GLU A 73 -6.32 -14.93 -11.67
N SER A 74 -6.68 -13.65 -11.59
CA SER A 74 -6.25 -12.61 -12.54
C SER A 74 -4.87 -12.04 -12.24
N ILE A 75 -4.34 -12.25 -11.03
CA ILE A 75 -3.08 -11.66 -10.57
C ILE A 75 -1.88 -12.09 -11.43
N PRO A 76 -1.70 -13.37 -11.81
CA PRO A 76 -0.56 -13.76 -12.64
C PRO A 76 -0.50 -13.04 -13.99
N ALA A 77 -1.64 -12.88 -14.66
CA ALA A 77 -1.72 -12.18 -15.94
C ALA A 77 -1.41 -10.68 -15.81
N MET A 78 -1.89 -10.03 -14.74
CA MET A 78 -1.58 -8.64 -14.42
C MET A 78 -0.08 -8.43 -14.18
N VAL A 79 0.57 -9.29 -13.40
CA VAL A 79 2.02 -9.20 -13.14
C VAL A 79 2.80 -9.43 -14.44
N GLU A 80 2.38 -10.39 -15.26
CA GLU A 80 2.99 -10.66 -16.55
C GLU A 80 2.92 -9.45 -17.50
N ASP A 81 1.79 -8.74 -17.53
CA ASP A 81 1.61 -7.54 -18.34
C ASP A 81 2.61 -6.44 -17.94
N VAL A 82 2.77 -6.18 -16.63
CA VAL A 82 3.77 -5.23 -16.13
C VAL A 82 5.20 -5.65 -16.49
N VAL A 83 5.53 -6.95 -16.35
CA VAL A 83 6.85 -7.47 -16.69
C VAL A 83 7.09 -7.38 -18.20
N LYS A 84 6.11 -7.63 -19.07
CA LYS A 84 6.23 -7.41 -20.51
C LYS A 84 6.51 -5.96 -20.85
N ARG A 85 5.90 -5.01 -20.13
CA ARG A 85 6.08 -3.57 -20.40
C ARG A 85 7.43 -3.04 -19.93
N PHE A 86 7.89 -3.45 -18.75
CA PHE A 86 9.07 -2.85 -18.08
C PHE A 86 10.26 -3.80 -17.90
N GLY A 87 10.10 -5.09 -18.18
CA GLY A 87 11.14 -6.12 -18.04
C GLY A 87 11.22 -6.73 -16.65
N THR A 88 10.87 -6.00 -15.59
CA THR A 88 10.92 -6.45 -14.19
C THR A 88 9.96 -5.65 -13.32
N ILE A 89 9.88 -6.04 -12.04
CA ILE A 89 9.34 -5.25 -10.94
C ILE A 89 10.42 -5.25 -9.85
N ASP A 90 10.81 -4.08 -9.36
CA ASP A 90 11.79 -3.91 -8.28
C ASP A 90 11.10 -3.58 -6.94
N ILE A 91 9.94 -2.91 -7.00
CA ILE A 91 9.19 -2.42 -5.85
C ILE A 91 7.73 -2.83 -5.99
N LEU A 92 7.18 -3.47 -4.96
CA LEU A 92 5.76 -3.77 -4.88
C LEU A 92 5.13 -2.98 -3.73
N VAL A 93 4.08 -2.20 -4.04
CA VAL A 93 3.27 -1.52 -3.03
C VAL A 93 1.87 -2.15 -2.99
N ASN A 94 1.60 -2.93 -1.96
CA ASN A 94 0.30 -3.51 -1.67
C ASN A 94 -0.57 -2.47 -0.98
N ASN A 95 -1.27 -1.63 -1.77
CA ASN A 95 -2.11 -0.55 -1.24
C ASN A 95 -3.62 -0.80 -1.42
N ALA A 96 -4.04 -1.59 -2.40
CA ALA A 96 -5.45 -1.89 -2.60
C ALA A 96 -6.11 -2.45 -1.33
N GLY A 97 -7.32 -1.99 -1.03
CA GLY A 97 -8.02 -2.44 0.14
C GLY A 97 -9.49 -2.00 0.15
N ALA A 98 -10.25 -2.60 1.05
CA ALA A 98 -11.65 -2.29 1.31
C ALA A 98 -11.93 -2.27 2.82
N THR A 99 -13.01 -1.60 3.17
CA THR A 99 -13.59 -1.60 4.51
C THR A 99 -15.09 -1.85 4.41
N TRP A 100 -15.66 -2.30 5.53
CA TRP A 100 -17.10 -2.43 5.72
C TRP A 100 -17.42 -2.17 7.19
N GLY A 101 -18.54 -1.52 7.46
CA GLY A 101 -18.98 -1.19 8.80
C GLY A 101 -20.26 -1.92 9.18
N ALA A 102 -20.20 -2.75 10.23
CA ALA A 102 -21.36 -3.38 10.89
C ALA A 102 -20.94 -3.81 12.30
N LYS A 103 -21.88 -3.93 13.24
CA LYS A 103 -21.62 -4.49 14.57
C LYS A 103 -21.10 -5.92 14.43
N ALA A 104 -20.24 -6.33 15.37
CA ALA A 104 -19.57 -7.64 15.27
C ALA A 104 -20.55 -8.81 15.21
N GLU A 105 -21.59 -8.76 16.04
CA GLU A 105 -22.65 -9.78 16.13
C GLU A 105 -23.59 -9.81 14.92
N GLU A 106 -23.62 -8.75 14.13
CA GLU A 106 -24.47 -8.59 12.93
C GLU A 106 -23.63 -8.52 11.64
N TYR A 107 -22.32 -8.81 11.72
CA TYR A 107 -21.41 -8.60 10.59
C TYR A 107 -21.67 -9.63 9.48
N PRO A 108 -22.03 -9.19 8.22
CA PRO A 108 -22.34 -10.13 7.14
C PRO A 108 -21.10 -10.93 6.69
N ASP A 109 -21.27 -12.24 6.48
CA ASP A 109 -20.21 -13.15 6.06
C ASP A 109 -19.60 -12.77 4.69
N ASP A 110 -20.41 -12.31 3.77
CA ASP A 110 -19.96 -11.87 2.44
C ASP A 110 -19.13 -10.58 2.52
N ALA A 111 -19.50 -9.64 3.39
CA ALA A 111 -18.73 -8.45 3.66
C ALA A 111 -17.39 -8.79 4.34
N TRP A 112 -17.38 -9.74 5.29
CA TRP A 112 -16.16 -10.27 5.88
C TRP A 112 -15.23 -10.84 4.82
N ARG A 113 -15.73 -11.78 4.01
CA ARG A 113 -14.96 -12.42 2.91
C ARG A 113 -14.41 -11.38 1.94
N LYS A 114 -15.24 -10.41 1.51
CA LYS A 114 -14.82 -9.34 0.60
C LYS A 114 -13.65 -8.54 1.15
N VAL A 115 -13.68 -8.17 2.44
CA VAL A 115 -12.59 -7.42 3.08
C VAL A 115 -11.33 -8.28 3.20
N MET A 116 -11.45 -9.53 3.66
CA MET A 116 -10.31 -10.42 3.83
C MET A 116 -9.66 -10.76 2.49
N THR A 117 -10.45 -11.12 1.48
CA THR A 117 -9.93 -11.45 0.15
C THR A 117 -9.15 -10.30 -0.47
N LEU A 118 -9.67 -9.07 -0.42
CA LEU A 118 -8.96 -7.95 -1.03
C LEU A 118 -7.75 -7.50 -0.20
N ASN A 119 -7.89 -7.46 1.13
CA ASN A 119 -6.85 -6.88 1.99
C ASN A 119 -5.71 -7.85 2.32
N ILE A 120 -5.96 -9.16 2.29
CA ILE A 120 -5.00 -10.19 2.71
C ILE A 120 -4.72 -11.22 1.63
N ASP A 121 -5.74 -11.91 1.09
CA ASP A 121 -5.49 -12.98 0.12
C ASP A 121 -4.82 -12.40 -1.14
N ALA A 122 -5.32 -11.25 -1.65
CA ALA A 122 -4.73 -10.56 -2.78
C ALA A 122 -3.29 -10.10 -2.49
N MET A 123 -3.02 -9.58 -1.29
CA MET A 123 -1.66 -9.17 -0.85
C MET A 123 -0.70 -10.37 -0.88
N PHE A 124 -1.12 -11.52 -0.34
CA PHE A 124 -0.32 -12.74 -0.38
C PHE A 124 -0.08 -13.23 -1.81
N HIS A 125 -1.15 -13.37 -2.61
CA HIS A 125 -1.04 -13.87 -3.99
C HIS A 125 -0.15 -12.97 -4.85
N LEU A 126 -0.29 -11.66 -4.72
CA LEU A 126 0.52 -10.70 -5.48
C LEU A 126 1.98 -10.71 -5.04
N SER A 127 2.23 -10.70 -3.72
CA SER A 127 3.60 -10.79 -3.20
C SER A 127 4.29 -12.06 -3.67
N ARG A 128 3.59 -13.21 -3.60
CA ARG A 128 4.09 -14.50 -4.09
C ARG A 128 4.41 -14.48 -5.59
N GLU A 129 3.52 -13.92 -6.42
CA GLU A 129 3.69 -13.90 -7.87
C GLU A 129 4.86 -12.99 -8.28
N VAL A 130 4.94 -11.77 -7.72
CA VAL A 130 6.06 -10.85 -7.96
C VAL A 130 7.36 -11.41 -7.39
N GLY A 131 7.32 -12.01 -6.21
CA GLY A 131 8.48 -12.66 -5.59
C GLY A 131 9.06 -13.76 -6.46
N ARG A 132 8.20 -14.67 -6.95
CA ARG A 132 8.61 -15.79 -7.80
C ARG A 132 9.17 -15.34 -9.14
N ARG A 133 8.56 -14.34 -9.78
CA ARG A 133 8.93 -13.90 -11.14
C ARG A 133 10.10 -12.91 -11.16
N CYS A 134 10.19 -12.04 -10.16
CA CYS A 134 11.12 -10.93 -10.18
C CYS A 134 12.11 -10.95 -9.01
N PHE A 135 11.65 -10.94 -7.77
CA PHE A 135 12.52 -10.66 -6.63
C PHE A 135 13.51 -11.79 -6.30
N ILE A 136 13.02 -13.04 -6.25
CA ILE A 136 13.87 -14.21 -5.91
C ILE A 136 14.91 -14.47 -7.01
N PRO A 137 14.57 -14.48 -8.31
CA PRO A 137 15.56 -14.61 -9.38
C PRO A 137 16.60 -13.49 -9.39
N ASN A 138 16.18 -12.25 -9.11
CA ASN A 138 17.04 -11.08 -9.10
C ASN A 138 17.81 -10.89 -7.77
N LYS A 139 17.59 -11.75 -6.77
CA LYS A 139 18.17 -11.69 -5.43
C LYS A 139 18.01 -10.30 -4.80
N GLY A 140 16.82 -9.75 -4.87
CA GLY A 140 16.51 -8.42 -4.34
C GLY A 140 15.12 -7.94 -4.72
N GLY A 141 14.58 -7.06 -3.90
CA GLY A 141 13.27 -6.44 -4.10
C GLY A 141 12.79 -5.71 -2.85
N LYS A 142 11.80 -4.86 -3.02
CA LYS A 142 11.20 -4.09 -1.93
C LYS A 142 9.69 -4.29 -1.94
N ILE A 143 9.14 -4.67 -0.79
CA ILE A 143 7.69 -4.73 -0.58
C ILE A 143 7.31 -3.70 0.48
N VAL A 144 6.36 -2.84 0.14
CA VAL A 144 5.73 -1.90 1.08
C VAL A 144 4.25 -2.23 1.18
N ASN A 145 3.82 -2.77 2.31
CA ASN A 145 2.44 -3.08 2.59
C ASN A 145 1.74 -1.87 3.23
N ILE A 146 0.65 -1.40 2.67
CA ILE A 146 -0.16 -0.35 3.28
C ILE A 146 -1.15 -1.00 4.24
N ALA A 147 -0.71 -1.10 5.50
CA ALA A 147 -1.53 -1.59 6.60
C ALA A 147 -2.47 -0.49 7.14
N SER A 148 -2.48 -0.25 8.43
CA SER A 148 -3.22 0.83 9.11
C SER A 148 -2.83 0.83 10.59
N ILE A 149 -2.99 1.95 11.29
CA ILE A 149 -2.99 1.95 12.76
C ILE A 149 -4.09 1.05 13.36
N ALA A 150 -5.16 0.79 12.60
CA ALA A 150 -6.20 -0.17 12.95
C ALA A 150 -5.69 -1.63 13.02
N GLY A 151 -4.53 -1.92 12.44
CA GLY A 151 -3.83 -3.21 12.57
C GLY A 151 -2.87 -3.27 13.75
N LEU A 152 -2.55 -2.14 14.37
CA LEU A 152 -1.64 -2.05 15.51
C LEU A 152 -2.40 -2.08 16.85
N ARG A 153 -3.64 -1.64 16.84
CA ARG A 153 -4.50 -1.57 18.03
C ARG A 153 -5.98 -1.69 17.67
N GLY A 154 -6.84 -1.95 18.68
CA GLY A 154 -8.29 -1.85 18.50
C GLY A 154 -8.72 -0.41 18.20
N GLY A 155 -9.80 -0.26 17.45
CA GLY A 155 -10.41 1.04 17.17
C GLY A 155 -11.42 1.47 18.24
N PRO A 156 -11.94 2.72 18.16
CA PRO A 156 -13.07 3.16 18.95
C PRO A 156 -14.29 2.25 18.77
N SER A 157 -15.05 2.03 19.84
CA SER A 157 -16.18 1.07 19.89
C SER A 157 -17.30 1.38 18.87
N ASP A 158 -17.41 2.62 18.43
CA ASP A 158 -18.41 3.10 17.47
C ASP A 158 -17.97 3.03 15.99
N MET A 159 -16.78 2.49 15.72
CA MET A 159 -16.27 2.34 14.34
C MET A 159 -16.84 1.12 13.61
N HIS A 160 -17.14 0.05 14.33
CA HIS A 160 -17.74 -1.19 13.81
C HIS A 160 -17.04 -1.79 12.56
N THR A 161 -15.70 -1.76 12.52
CA THR A 161 -14.89 -2.18 11.36
C THR A 161 -14.06 -3.43 11.64
N ILE A 162 -14.65 -4.43 12.32
CA ILE A 162 -13.91 -5.62 12.80
C ILE A 162 -13.13 -6.34 11.70
N ALA A 163 -13.71 -6.59 10.53
CA ALA A 163 -13.01 -7.25 9.43
C ALA A 163 -11.82 -6.43 8.91
N TYR A 164 -11.98 -5.10 8.82
CA TYR A 164 -10.89 -4.21 8.43
C TYR A 164 -9.74 -4.26 9.43
N ASN A 165 -10.04 -4.10 10.74
CA ASN A 165 -9.03 -4.16 11.79
C ASN A 165 -8.30 -5.51 11.78
N THR A 166 -9.04 -6.62 11.69
CA THR A 166 -8.48 -7.97 11.59
C THR A 166 -7.58 -8.10 10.37
N SER A 167 -8.03 -7.66 9.19
CA SER A 167 -7.23 -7.72 7.96
C SER A 167 -5.95 -6.88 8.03
N LYS A 168 -6.01 -5.71 8.66
CA LYS A 168 -4.84 -4.84 8.83
C LYS A 168 -3.87 -5.37 9.90
N GLY A 169 -4.37 -6.03 10.95
CA GLY A 169 -3.54 -6.82 11.89
C GLY A 169 -2.85 -8.01 11.19
N ALA A 170 -3.58 -8.72 10.33
CA ALA A 170 -3.00 -9.77 9.51
C ALA A 170 -1.91 -9.24 8.57
N ALA A 171 -2.10 -8.07 7.93
CA ALA A 171 -1.09 -7.43 7.09
C ALA A 171 0.19 -7.06 7.86
N VAL A 172 0.05 -6.59 9.11
CA VAL A 172 1.17 -6.31 10.01
C VAL A 172 1.98 -7.58 10.29
N ASN A 173 1.32 -8.68 10.66
CA ASN A 173 2.03 -9.94 10.95
C ASN A 173 2.56 -10.60 9.66
N PHE A 174 1.83 -10.55 8.56
CA PHE A 174 2.29 -10.99 7.23
C PHE A 174 3.58 -10.31 6.82
N THR A 175 3.70 -9.00 7.05
CA THR A 175 4.92 -8.23 6.79
C THR A 175 6.12 -8.80 7.53
N ARG A 176 5.97 -9.13 8.81
CA ARG A 176 7.04 -9.69 9.65
C ARG A 176 7.42 -11.10 9.21
N ALA A 177 6.43 -11.95 8.98
CA ALA A 177 6.65 -13.33 8.56
C ALA A 177 7.37 -13.38 7.20
N LEU A 178 6.87 -12.63 6.21
CA LEU A 178 7.47 -12.61 4.87
C LEU A 178 8.89 -11.99 4.89
N ALA A 179 9.13 -10.97 5.71
CA ALA A 179 10.44 -10.38 5.90
C ALA A 179 11.48 -11.42 6.41
N SER A 180 11.07 -12.28 7.35
CA SER A 180 11.89 -13.35 7.88
C SER A 180 12.19 -14.41 6.81
N GLU A 181 11.17 -14.86 6.07
CA GLU A 181 11.34 -15.90 5.04
C GLU A 181 12.15 -15.41 3.83
N TRP A 182 11.98 -14.16 3.42
CA TRP A 182 12.56 -13.65 2.18
C TRP A 182 13.83 -12.80 2.38
N GLY A 183 14.20 -12.53 3.62
CA GLY A 183 15.47 -11.87 3.95
C GLY A 183 16.70 -12.54 3.32
N PRO A 184 16.83 -13.89 3.32
CA PRO A 184 17.95 -14.59 2.66
C PRO A 184 18.04 -14.35 1.16
N TYR A 185 16.95 -13.93 0.50
CA TYR A 185 16.96 -13.54 -0.92
C TYR A 185 17.28 -12.06 -1.16
N GLY A 186 17.63 -11.29 -0.11
CA GLY A 186 17.91 -9.86 -0.22
C GLY A 186 16.65 -8.99 -0.40
N ILE A 187 15.47 -9.52 -0.04
CA ILE A 187 14.20 -8.82 -0.18
C ILE A 187 13.84 -8.14 1.14
N ASN A 188 13.55 -6.83 1.10
CA ASN A 188 13.03 -6.11 2.25
C ASN A 188 11.50 -6.05 2.18
N VAL A 189 10.84 -6.40 3.28
CA VAL A 189 9.38 -6.34 3.41
C VAL A 189 9.03 -5.50 4.62
N ASN A 190 8.39 -4.35 4.39
CA ASN A 190 7.99 -3.43 5.45
C ASN A 190 6.53 -2.99 5.26
N ALA A 191 5.94 -2.43 6.29
CA ALA A 191 4.60 -1.85 6.23
C ALA A 191 4.61 -0.38 6.64
N VAL A 192 3.73 0.39 5.99
CA VAL A 192 3.29 1.69 6.47
C VAL A 192 1.91 1.51 7.09
N CYS A 193 1.69 2.11 8.26
CA CYS A 193 0.44 2.07 9.00
C CYS A 193 -0.14 3.49 9.07
N PRO A 194 -0.90 3.94 8.04
CA PRO A 194 -1.50 5.27 8.05
C PRO A 194 -2.54 5.42 9.17
N GLY A 195 -2.64 6.63 9.71
CA GLY A 195 -3.78 7.09 10.48
C GLY A 195 -4.94 7.48 9.56
N PHE A 196 -5.63 8.56 9.89
CA PHE A 196 -6.73 9.07 9.08
C PHE A 196 -6.24 10.05 8.01
N PHE A 197 -6.58 9.71 6.76
CA PHE A 197 -6.33 10.53 5.57
C PHE A 197 -7.66 10.78 4.85
N PRO A 198 -7.92 12.00 4.35
CA PRO A 198 -9.11 12.32 3.58
C PRO A 198 -9.09 11.59 2.23
N THR A 199 -9.71 10.43 2.18
CA THR A 199 -9.83 9.62 0.97
C THR A 199 -11.29 9.24 0.76
N LYS A 200 -11.66 8.87 -0.46
CA LYS A 200 -13.03 8.40 -0.75
C LYS A 200 -13.48 7.27 0.19
N MET A 201 -12.55 6.44 0.65
CA MET A 201 -12.82 5.36 1.62
C MET A 201 -13.13 5.91 3.02
N ALA A 202 -12.47 6.98 3.42
CA ALA A 202 -12.56 7.54 4.76
C ALA A 202 -13.61 8.64 4.91
N ASN A 203 -14.10 9.25 3.81
CA ASN A 203 -14.98 10.41 3.86
C ASN A 203 -16.21 10.19 4.75
N GLY A 204 -16.97 9.12 4.55
CA GLY A 204 -18.19 8.89 5.33
C GLY A 204 -17.95 8.70 6.83
N ILE A 205 -16.75 8.25 7.25
CA ILE A 205 -16.42 8.18 8.66
C ILE A 205 -15.88 9.51 9.17
N LEU A 206 -15.09 10.23 8.36
CA LEU A 206 -14.54 11.53 8.73
C LEU A 206 -15.63 12.60 8.87
N GLU A 207 -16.71 12.53 8.11
CA GLU A 207 -17.89 13.38 8.30
C GLU A 207 -18.51 13.22 9.70
N ARG A 208 -18.44 12.02 10.27
CA ARG A 208 -19.02 11.72 11.58
C ARG A 208 -18.07 11.98 12.75
N ILE A 209 -16.79 11.68 12.58
CA ILE A 209 -15.82 11.68 13.69
C ILE A 209 -14.57 12.53 13.44
N GLY A 210 -14.48 13.26 12.33
CA GLY A 210 -13.26 13.96 11.91
C GLY A 210 -12.72 14.92 12.96
N GLU A 211 -13.57 15.74 13.58
CA GLU A 211 -13.17 16.64 14.66
C GLU A 211 -12.58 15.90 15.86
N ARG A 212 -13.23 14.78 16.25
CA ARG A 212 -12.74 13.92 17.34
C ARG A 212 -11.37 13.32 17.00
N VAL A 213 -11.18 12.88 15.75
CA VAL A 213 -9.89 12.35 15.27
C VAL A 213 -8.82 13.43 15.34
N VAL A 214 -9.06 14.61 14.80
CA VAL A 214 -8.11 15.73 14.84
C VAL A 214 -7.78 16.11 16.29
N LYS A 215 -8.78 16.17 17.17
CA LYS A 215 -8.58 16.47 18.60
C LYS A 215 -7.76 15.39 19.32
N ALA A 216 -7.90 14.13 18.94
CA ALA A 216 -7.15 13.00 19.52
C ALA A 216 -5.75 12.83 18.90
N THR A 217 -5.49 13.42 17.72
CA THR A 217 -4.19 13.33 17.07
C THR A 217 -3.22 14.34 17.66
N PRO A 218 -2.04 13.95 18.16
CA PRO A 218 -1.05 14.90 18.72
C PRO A 218 -0.69 16.06 17.79
N LEU A 219 -0.49 15.80 16.47
CA LEU A 219 -0.22 16.85 15.48
C LEU A 219 -1.45 17.68 15.09
N ARG A 220 -2.64 17.40 15.68
CA ARG A 220 -3.87 18.19 15.49
C ARG A 220 -4.32 18.37 14.05
N ARG A 221 -4.01 17.43 13.18
CA ARG A 221 -4.46 17.41 11.79
C ARG A 221 -4.65 15.97 11.29
N LEU A 222 -5.38 15.83 10.21
CA LEU A 222 -5.42 14.62 9.39
C LEU A 222 -4.15 14.53 8.54
N GLY A 223 -3.85 13.34 8.01
CA GLY A 223 -2.83 13.19 6.99
C GLY A 223 -3.19 13.92 5.70
N GLY A 224 -2.21 14.47 5.02
CA GLY A 224 -2.34 15.17 3.74
C GLY A 224 -1.69 14.41 2.59
N ASP A 225 -1.75 15.01 1.40
CA ASP A 225 -1.31 14.37 0.14
C ASP A 225 0.19 14.05 0.08
N GLU A 226 1.00 14.74 0.89
CA GLU A 226 2.46 14.58 0.90
C GLU A 226 2.96 13.63 2.01
N ASP A 227 2.12 13.32 3.01
CA ASP A 227 2.60 12.71 4.26
C ASP A 227 3.05 11.24 4.11
N LEU A 228 2.62 10.52 3.05
CA LEU A 228 3.06 9.15 2.80
C LEU A 228 4.22 9.05 1.81
N LYS A 229 4.45 10.07 0.96
CA LYS A 229 5.46 10.01 -0.11
C LYS A 229 6.85 9.70 0.45
N GLY A 230 7.30 10.48 1.42
CA GLY A 230 8.65 10.37 1.98
C GLY A 230 8.94 9.01 2.62
N VAL A 231 8.02 8.47 3.42
CA VAL A 231 8.21 7.18 4.09
C VAL A 231 8.21 6.02 3.10
N VAL A 232 7.37 6.06 2.06
CA VAL A 232 7.35 4.99 1.04
C VAL A 232 8.60 5.06 0.18
N VAL A 233 9.04 6.22 -0.26
CA VAL A 233 10.33 6.42 -0.96
C VAL A 233 11.48 5.89 -0.11
N PHE A 234 11.53 6.23 1.17
CA PHE A 234 12.55 5.72 2.10
C PHE A 234 12.56 4.19 2.13
N LEU A 235 11.41 3.55 2.38
CA LEU A 235 11.31 2.09 2.48
C LEU A 235 11.60 1.37 1.16
N ALA A 236 11.29 2.00 0.02
CA ALA A 236 11.54 1.49 -1.32
C ALA A 236 12.99 1.65 -1.78
N SER A 237 13.77 2.51 -1.12
CA SER A 237 15.12 2.89 -1.53
C SER A 237 16.23 2.11 -0.81
N ASN A 238 17.47 2.34 -1.22
CA ASN A 238 18.66 1.81 -0.55
C ASN A 238 18.92 2.46 0.82
N ALA A 239 18.26 3.58 1.14
CA ALA A 239 18.34 4.18 2.48
C ALA A 239 17.76 3.24 3.56
N ALA A 240 16.81 2.36 3.18
CA ALA A 240 16.21 1.35 4.04
C ALA A 240 16.77 -0.08 3.81
N ARG A 241 17.93 -0.24 3.17
CA ARG A 241 18.46 -1.59 2.81
C ARG A 241 18.67 -2.54 3.98
N HIS A 242 18.81 -2.00 5.21
CA HIS A 242 18.97 -2.78 6.45
C HIS A 242 17.71 -2.76 7.32
N ILE A 243 16.56 -2.38 6.75
CA ILE A 243 15.27 -2.30 7.43
C ILE A 243 14.32 -3.32 6.76
N THR A 244 13.88 -4.32 7.53
CA THR A 244 12.89 -5.31 7.10
C THR A 244 12.02 -5.75 8.29
N GLY A 245 10.78 -6.16 8.04
CA GLY A 245 9.82 -6.56 9.06
C GLY A 245 9.24 -5.41 9.89
N GLN A 246 9.50 -4.15 9.52
CA GLN A 246 9.05 -2.99 10.29
C GLN A 246 7.66 -2.52 9.84
N CYS A 247 6.89 -2.01 10.81
CA CYS A 247 5.58 -1.42 10.59
C CYS A 247 5.60 0.02 11.13
N ILE A 248 5.69 0.99 10.23
CA ILE A 248 5.87 2.41 10.56
C ILE A 248 4.52 3.12 10.57
N ALA A 249 4.12 3.63 11.73
CA ALA A 249 2.93 4.47 11.84
C ALA A 249 3.18 5.86 11.22
N VAL A 250 2.23 6.30 10.38
CA VAL A 250 2.18 7.66 9.81
C VAL A 250 0.82 8.23 10.12
N ASP A 251 0.64 8.72 11.32
CA ASP A 251 -0.66 8.97 11.93
C ASP A 251 -0.72 10.24 12.79
N GLY A 252 0.29 11.08 12.72
CA GLY A 252 0.39 12.29 13.52
C GLY A 252 0.53 12.03 15.03
N GLY A 253 0.96 10.81 15.41
CA GLY A 253 1.14 10.38 16.81
C GLY A 253 -0.10 9.73 17.44
N GLN A 254 -1.17 9.49 16.67
CA GLN A 254 -2.43 8.97 17.19
C GLN A 254 -2.31 7.57 17.83
N SER A 255 -1.38 6.73 17.38
CA SER A 255 -1.18 5.39 17.94
C SER A 255 -0.19 5.33 19.11
N SER A 256 0.48 6.42 19.42
CA SER A 256 1.44 6.52 20.53
C SER A 256 0.87 7.18 21.79
N SER A 257 -0.39 7.57 21.77
CA SER A 257 -1.09 8.24 22.86
C SER A 257 -2.28 7.45 23.37
#